data_f7465410b56a68957430801e41ee6926
#
_entry.id   f7465410b56a68957430801e41ee6926
#
_cell.length_a   1.000
_cell.length_b   1.000
_cell.length_c   1.000
_cell.angle_alpha   90.00
_cell.angle_beta   90.00
_cell.angle_gamma   90.00
#
_symmetry.space_group_name_H-M   'P 1'
#
loop_
_entity.id
_entity.type
_entity.pdbx_description
1 polymer ?
#
loop_
_entity_poly.entity_id
_entity_poly.type
_entity_poly.pdbx_seq_one_letter_code
_entity_poly.pdbx_strand_id
1 'polypeptide(L)'
;MKDWWKNSVVYQIYPRSFKDSNGDGFGDLKGIIEKLPYLQNLGIDVIWLSPVFDSPQDDNGYDISDYRKIYAGFGSNEDMDELIGKAHEHGIRIILDFVVKNKTISEDDFRKAVWNKSRDNARVPMQWDDSENAGFTTGKPWFRLSDRYQEINVKKALEKNDSVFYYYKDLICLRHEEELLTEGDYQLLLPEDEKIFAYLRTSDKEQWIVVANLSEDTVSTEGLVKYVSDKKDIKIANYKDRTGIKADLRPYEAFMMRIR
;
A
#
# COMPACT_ATOMS: atom_id res chain seq x y z
N MET A 1 -5.52 -15.61 19.98
CA MET A 1 -4.66 -15.20 18.85
C MET A 1 -3.76 -14.07 19.35
N LYS A 2 -2.59 -14.46 19.87
CA LYS A 2 -1.56 -13.50 20.28
C LYS A 2 -0.89 -12.98 19.00
N ASP A 3 -0.75 -11.67 18.89
CA ASP A 3 0.07 -10.99 17.87
C ASP A 3 -0.39 -11.11 16.39
N TRP A 4 -1.71 -11.27 16.13
CA TRP A 4 -2.27 -11.32 14.78
C TRP A 4 -1.81 -10.14 13.89
N TRP A 5 -1.62 -8.98 14.50
CA TRP A 5 -1.22 -7.74 13.82
C TRP A 5 0.21 -7.76 13.27
N LYS A 6 1.10 -8.59 13.82
CA LYS A 6 2.49 -8.71 13.33
C LYS A 6 2.57 -9.28 11.92
N ASN A 7 1.71 -10.24 11.61
CA ASN A 7 1.70 -10.91 10.31
C ASN A 7 0.78 -10.21 9.31
N SER A 8 -0.07 -9.30 9.80
CA SER A 8 -1.07 -8.63 8.96
C SER A 8 -0.44 -7.67 7.96
N VAL A 9 -1.04 -7.62 6.78
CA VAL A 9 -0.81 -6.61 5.74
C VAL A 9 -1.95 -5.61 5.78
N VAL A 10 -1.61 -4.33 5.96
CA VAL A 10 -2.56 -3.23 6.08
C VAL A 10 -2.64 -2.46 4.78
N TYR A 11 -3.83 -2.28 4.25
CA TYR A 11 -4.12 -1.46 3.09
C TYR A 11 -4.85 -0.18 3.53
N GLN A 12 -4.22 0.98 3.35
CA GLN A 12 -4.86 2.25 3.67
C GLN A 12 -5.81 2.67 2.54
N ILE A 13 -7.03 3.07 2.91
CA ILE A 13 -8.02 3.64 2.00
C ILE A 13 -8.31 5.09 2.41
N TYR A 14 -8.18 6.01 1.45
CA TYR A 14 -8.74 7.34 1.52
C TYR A 14 -10.14 7.29 0.86
N PRO A 15 -11.23 7.26 1.63
CA PRO A 15 -12.58 6.94 1.13
C PRO A 15 -12.98 7.81 -0.04
N ARG A 16 -12.78 9.13 0.06
CA ARG A 16 -13.12 10.13 -0.96
C ARG A 16 -12.61 9.81 -2.36
N SER A 17 -11.46 9.11 -2.47
CA SER A 17 -10.79 8.82 -3.74
C SER A 17 -10.79 7.35 -4.13
N PHE A 18 -11.43 6.47 -3.36
CA PHE A 18 -11.33 5.04 -3.62
C PHE A 18 -12.34 4.56 -4.67
N LYS A 19 -13.63 4.72 -4.40
CA LYS A 19 -14.70 4.39 -5.35
C LYS A 19 -15.98 5.14 -4.96
N ASP A 20 -16.59 5.79 -5.92
CA ASP A 20 -17.90 6.43 -5.82
C ASP A 20 -18.96 5.45 -6.30
N SER A 21 -19.95 5.17 -5.46
CA SER A 21 -21.05 4.25 -5.75
C SER A 21 -22.32 4.97 -6.23
N ASN A 22 -22.50 6.24 -5.85
CA ASN A 22 -23.74 6.99 -6.05
C ASN A 22 -23.66 8.02 -7.22
N GLY A 23 -22.47 8.31 -7.74
CA GLY A 23 -22.26 9.21 -8.87
C GLY A 23 -22.19 10.70 -8.50
N ASP A 24 -21.96 11.03 -7.24
CA ASP A 24 -21.84 12.42 -6.79
C ASP A 24 -20.42 13.00 -6.97
N GLY A 25 -19.46 12.16 -7.39
CA GLY A 25 -18.07 12.52 -7.63
C GLY A 25 -17.13 12.26 -6.47
N PHE A 26 -17.65 11.82 -5.32
CA PHE A 26 -16.87 11.47 -4.13
C PHE A 26 -16.96 9.98 -3.86
N GLY A 27 -15.84 9.37 -3.50
CA GLY A 27 -15.85 7.98 -3.04
C GLY A 27 -16.55 7.85 -1.70
N ASP A 28 -17.16 6.70 -1.46
CA ASP A 28 -18.02 6.43 -0.33
C ASP A 28 -17.83 5.01 0.25
N LEU A 29 -18.50 4.71 1.39
CA LEU A 29 -18.39 3.41 2.06
C LEU A 29 -18.95 2.27 1.20
N LYS A 30 -20.02 2.50 0.44
CA LYS A 30 -20.59 1.50 -0.47
C LYS A 30 -19.64 1.18 -1.62
N GLY A 31 -18.94 2.19 -2.15
CA GLY A 31 -17.89 1.98 -3.13
C GLY A 31 -16.73 1.13 -2.58
N ILE A 32 -16.40 1.27 -1.29
CA ILE A 32 -15.42 0.38 -0.66
C ILE A 32 -15.96 -1.06 -0.60
N ILE A 33 -17.24 -1.25 -0.23
CA ILE A 33 -17.89 -2.57 -0.20
C ILE A 33 -17.82 -3.23 -1.58
N GLU A 34 -18.10 -2.51 -2.65
CA GLU A 34 -18.00 -3.02 -4.04
C GLU A 34 -16.60 -3.56 -4.40
N LYS A 35 -15.55 -3.03 -3.76
CA LYS A 35 -14.16 -3.37 -4.05
C LYS A 35 -13.53 -4.36 -3.04
N LEU A 36 -14.28 -4.86 -2.06
CA LEU A 36 -13.79 -5.90 -1.16
C LEU A 36 -13.25 -7.15 -1.87
N PRO A 37 -13.88 -7.66 -2.96
CA PRO A 37 -13.32 -8.79 -3.71
C PRO A 37 -11.93 -8.52 -4.31
N TYR A 38 -11.66 -7.28 -4.76
CA TYR A 38 -10.34 -6.87 -5.24
C TYR A 38 -9.31 -6.90 -4.11
N LEU A 39 -9.65 -6.37 -2.95
CA LEU A 39 -8.79 -6.32 -1.77
C LEU A 39 -8.50 -7.73 -1.22
N GLN A 40 -9.51 -8.60 -1.20
CA GLN A 40 -9.35 -10.01 -0.86
C GLN A 40 -8.43 -10.74 -1.85
N ASN A 41 -8.59 -10.50 -3.16
CA ASN A 41 -7.74 -11.09 -4.19
C ASN A 41 -6.28 -10.62 -4.07
N LEU A 42 -6.05 -9.37 -3.64
CA LEU A 42 -4.71 -8.86 -3.34
C LEU A 42 -4.07 -9.58 -2.15
N GLY A 43 -4.88 -10.05 -1.19
CA GLY A 43 -4.46 -10.83 -0.02
C GLY A 43 -4.22 -10.01 1.23
N ILE A 44 -4.80 -8.80 1.34
CA ILE A 44 -4.66 -7.97 2.54
C ILE A 44 -5.49 -8.51 3.71
N ASP A 45 -5.06 -8.20 4.94
CA ASP A 45 -5.72 -8.63 6.18
C ASP A 45 -6.54 -7.52 6.83
N VAL A 46 -6.13 -6.27 6.61
CA VAL A 46 -6.69 -5.11 7.32
C VAL A 46 -6.86 -3.94 6.38
N ILE A 47 -8.03 -3.33 6.40
CA ILE A 47 -8.26 -2.01 5.81
C ILE A 47 -8.07 -0.96 6.91
N TRP A 48 -7.20 0.02 6.64
CA TRP A 48 -7.10 1.23 7.44
C TRP A 48 -7.84 2.37 6.72
N LEU A 49 -8.96 2.80 7.28
CA LEU A 49 -9.70 3.94 6.75
C LEU A 49 -9.11 5.25 7.28
N SER A 50 -8.73 6.16 6.36
CA SER A 50 -8.52 7.57 6.70
C SER A 50 -9.81 8.14 7.31
N PRO A 51 -9.79 9.32 8.00
CA PRO A 51 -10.91 9.77 8.81
C PRO A 51 -12.26 9.72 8.09
N VAL A 52 -13.25 9.08 8.71
CA VAL A 52 -14.60 8.89 8.17
C VAL A 52 -15.69 9.57 8.99
N PHE A 53 -15.32 10.09 10.16
CA PHE A 53 -16.28 10.71 11.08
C PHE A 53 -16.77 12.08 10.59
N ASP A 54 -17.88 12.53 11.17
CA ASP A 54 -18.47 13.83 10.84
C ASP A 54 -17.46 14.97 11.04
N SER A 55 -17.37 15.84 10.03
CA SER A 55 -16.34 16.88 9.94
C SER A 55 -16.79 17.96 8.97
N PRO A 56 -16.47 19.24 9.18
CA PRO A 56 -16.67 20.30 8.19
C PRO A 56 -15.80 20.13 6.94
N GLN A 57 -14.83 19.19 6.97
CA GLN A 57 -13.94 18.85 5.84
C GLN A 57 -12.94 19.97 5.45
N ASP A 58 -12.67 20.91 6.33
CA ASP A 58 -11.66 21.96 6.11
C ASP A 58 -10.24 21.38 6.09
N ASP A 59 -10.02 20.25 6.81
CA ASP A 59 -8.77 19.48 6.83
C ASP A 59 -8.99 18.02 6.37
N ASN A 60 -9.78 17.82 5.33
CA ASN A 60 -10.02 16.50 4.69
C ASN A 60 -10.45 15.40 5.68
N GLY A 61 -11.22 15.77 6.70
CA GLY A 61 -11.76 14.85 7.71
C GLY A 61 -10.93 14.75 9.00
N TYR A 62 -9.75 15.39 9.08
CA TYR A 62 -8.94 15.43 10.30
C TYR A 62 -9.45 16.45 11.32
N ASP A 63 -10.40 17.28 10.95
CA ASP A 63 -11.12 18.29 11.76
C ASP A 63 -12.44 17.74 12.30
N ILE A 64 -12.39 16.57 12.97
CA ILE A 64 -13.56 15.82 13.41
C ILE A 64 -14.42 16.63 14.37
N SER A 65 -15.72 16.76 14.06
CA SER A 65 -16.74 17.40 14.88
C SER A 65 -17.51 16.43 15.77
N ASP A 66 -17.79 15.21 15.27
CA ASP A 66 -18.50 14.17 16.02
C ASP A 66 -17.94 12.77 15.70
N TYR A 67 -17.32 12.12 16.70
CA TYR A 67 -16.79 10.76 16.60
C TYR A 67 -17.84 9.63 16.62
N ARG A 68 -19.12 9.97 16.82
CA ARG A 68 -20.23 9.01 16.88
C ARG A 68 -21.01 8.92 15.58
N LYS A 69 -20.68 9.78 14.62
CA LYS A 69 -21.42 9.92 13.38
C LYS A 69 -20.45 9.84 12.19
N ILE A 70 -20.84 9.08 11.18
CA ILE A 70 -20.13 9.06 9.90
C ILE A 70 -20.45 10.33 9.13
N TYR A 71 -19.44 10.88 8.44
CA TYR A 71 -19.64 12.02 7.55
C TYR A 71 -20.64 11.67 6.45
N ALA A 72 -21.69 12.48 6.30
CA ALA A 72 -22.80 12.18 5.38
C ALA A 72 -22.39 12.02 3.92
N GLY A 73 -21.28 12.66 3.50
CA GLY A 73 -20.72 12.48 2.15
C GLY A 73 -20.06 11.13 1.93
N PHE A 74 -19.81 10.34 2.98
CA PHE A 74 -19.29 8.97 2.85
C PHE A 74 -20.37 7.92 3.10
N GLY A 75 -21.51 8.29 3.65
CA GLY A 75 -22.62 7.40 3.98
C GLY A 75 -23.18 7.61 5.38
N SER A 76 -23.71 6.57 5.95
CA SER A 76 -24.32 6.54 7.28
C SER A 76 -23.58 5.61 8.24
N ASN A 77 -24.01 5.60 9.52
CA ASN A 77 -23.51 4.61 10.49
C ASN A 77 -23.89 3.19 10.07
N GLU A 78 -25.07 3.01 9.48
CA GLU A 78 -25.55 1.73 8.97
C GLU A 78 -24.67 1.24 7.80
N ASP A 79 -24.24 2.14 6.91
CA ASP A 79 -23.29 1.81 5.82
C ASP A 79 -21.92 1.39 6.38
N MET A 80 -21.49 1.98 7.51
CA MET A 80 -20.27 1.56 8.19
C MET A 80 -20.42 0.17 8.80
N ASP A 81 -21.56 -0.11 9.45
CA ASP A 81 -21.85 -1.45 10.00
C ASP A 81 -21.89 -2.49 8.89
N GLU A 82 -22.49 -2.15 7.73
CA GLU A 82 -22.48 -3.02 6.55
C GLU A 82 -21.05 -3.28 6.03
N LEU A 83 -20.23 -2.23 5.91
CA LEU A 83 -18.84 -2.36 5.48
C LEU A 83 -18.05 -3.28 6.43
N ILE A 84 -18.19 -3.11 7.74
CA ILE A 84 -17.51 -3.96 8.74
C ILE A 84 -17.97 -5.42 8.58
N GLY A 85 -19.28 -5.66 8.48
CA GLY A 85 -19.83 -7.00 8.29
C GLY A 85 -19.31 -7.66 7.01
N LYS A 86 -19.36 -6.95 5.87
CA LYS A 86 -18.88 -7.45 4.59
C LYS A 86 -17.37 -7.66 4.56
N ALA A 87 -16.58 -6.75 5.13
CA ALA A 87 -15.14 -6.95 5.24
C ALA A 87 -14.80 -8.22 6.03
N HIS A 88 -15.50 -8.47 7.14
CA HIS A 88 -15.33 -9.69 7.94
C HIS A 88 -15.71 -10.97 7.16
N GLU A 89 -16.76 -10.93 6.32
CA GLU A 89 -17.11 -12.04 5.41
C GLU A 89 -15.96 -12.36 4.42
N HIS A 90 -15.19 -11.34 4.02
CA HIS A 90 -13.99 -11.47 3.19
C HIS A 90 -12.71 -11.78 3.98
N GLY A 91 -12.79 -11.96 5.30
CA GLY A 91 -11.63 -12.20 6.16
C GLY A 91 -10.79 -10.97 6.46
N ILE A 92 -11.29 -9.77 6.13
CA ILE A 92 -10.58 -8.48 6.26
C ILE A 92 -11.09 -7.75 7.51
N ARG A 93 -10.16 -7.24 8.34
CA ARG A 93 -10.47 -6.38 9.48
C ARG A 93 -10.50 -4.92 9.08
N ILE A 94 -11.24 -4.11 9.85
CA ILE A 94 -11.25 -2.65 9.70
C ILE A 94 -10.56 -2.01 10.89
N ILE A 95 -9.68 -1.05 10.65
CA ILE A 95 -9.18 -0.09 11.63
C ILE A 95 -9.45 1.33 11.15
N LEU A 96 -9.71 2.22 12.08
CA LEU A 96 -10.05 3.60 11.80
C LEU A 96 -8.90 4.51 12.22
N ASP A 97 -8.73 5.60 11.48
CA ASP A 97 -7.85 6.67 11.87
C ASP A 97 -8.39 7.36 13.14
N PHE A 98 -7.56 7.45 14.18
CA PHE A 98 -7.94 8.10 15.43
C PHE A 98 -7.20 9.43 15.56
N VAL A 99 -7.92 10.52 15.33
CA VAL A 99 -7.38 11.88 15.38
C VAL A 99 -7.51 12.44 16.79
N VAL A 100 -6.38 12.70 17.44
CA VAL A 100 -6.38 13.46 18.72
C VAL A 100 -6.22 14.94 18.36
N LYS A 101 -7.17 15.77 18.81
CA LYS A 101 -7.12 17.22 18.62
C LYS A 101 -5.83 17.80 19.23
N ASN A 102 -4.81 17.97 18.42
CA ASN A 102 -3.61 18.71 18.82
C ASN A 102 -3.85 20.22 18.73
N LYS A 103 -3.17 20.96 19.61
CA LYS A 103 -3.25 22.43 19.73
C LYS A 103 -3.19 23.10 18.35
N THR A 104 -4.01 24.10 18.17
CA THR A 104 -4.10 25.02 17.04
C THR A 104 -2.70 25.38 16.49
N ILE A 105 -2.43 24.88 15.28
CA ILE A 105 -1.32 25.36 14.47
C ILE A 105 -1.71 26.75 13.97
N SER A 106 -0.77 27.70 13.93
CA SER A 106 -1.04 29.03 13.40
C SER A 106 -1.39 28.92 11.89
N GLU A 107 -2.22 29.84 11.38
CA GLU A 107 -2.62 29.85 9.96
C GLU A 107 -1.42 29.90 9.00
N ASP A 108 -0.34 30.59 9.39
CA ASP A 108 0.91 30.68 8.64
C ASP A 108 1.70 29.34 8.63
N ASP A 109 1.71 28.62 9.74
CA ASP A 109 2.36 27.31 9.82
C ASP A 109 1.55 26.26 9.06
N PHE A 110 0.22 26.38 9.05
CA PHE A 110 -0.68 25.55 8.25
C PHE A 110 -0.44 25.77 6.74
N ARG A 111 -0.37 27.03 6.28
CA ARG A 111 -0.10 27.35 4.87
C ARG A 111 1.28 26.85 4.40
N LYS A 112 2.30 26.97 5.22
CA LYS A 112 3.64 26.42 4.95
C LYS A 112 3.67 24.90 4.93
N ALA A 113 2.90 24.25 5.83
CA ALA A 113 2.78 22.80 5.86
C ALA A 113 2.06 22.26 4.63
N VAL A 114 0.98 22.92 4.17
CA VAL A 114 0.24 22.56 2.95
C VAL A 114 1.14 22.72 1.72
N TRP A 115 1.88 23.81 1.60
CA TRP A 115 2.78 24.04 0.48
C TRP A 115 3.93 23.03 0.38
N ASN A 116 4.53 22.69 1.53
CA ASN A 116 5.70 21.82 1.58
C ASN A 116 5.38 20.30 1.68
N LYS A 117 4.14 19.93 2.04
CA LYS A 117 3.73 18.55 2.33
C LYS A 117 2.45 18.15 1.61
N SER A 118 2.11 18.82 0.50
CA SER A 118 0.93 18.45 -0.29
C SER A 118 0.97 16.97 -0.66
N ARG A 119 -0.07 16.23 -0.25
CA ARG A 119 -0.27 14.82 -0.58
C ARG A 119 -1.19 14.65 -1.79
N ASP A 120 -1.35 15.68 -2.63
CA ASP A 120 -2.33 15.69 -3.72
C ASP A 120 -2.12 14.55 -4.72
N ASN A 121 -0.87 14.17 -4.97
CA ASN A 121 -0.58 13.01 -5.82
C ASN A 121 -1.06 11.67 -5.22
N ALA A 122 -1.12 11.57 -3.88
CA ALA A 122 -1.65 10.39 -3.19
C ALA A 122 -3.18 10.43 -3.00
N ARG A 123 -3.84 11.55 -3.38
CA ARG A 123 -5.29 11.75 -3.24
C ARG A 123 -6.03 11.67 -4.58
N VAL A 124 -5.33 11.36 -5.66
CA VAL A 124 -5.93 11.15 -7.00
C VAL A 124 -6.95 10.00 -6.91
N PRO A 125 -8.14 10.14 -7.54
CA PRO A 125 -9.11 9.05 -7.60
C PRO A 125 -8.51 7.77 -8.16
N MET A 126 -8.89 6.63 -7.57
CA MET A 126 -8.41 5.31 -7.96
C MET A 126 -8.83 5.00 -9.40
N GLN A 127 -7.89 4.49 -10.18
CA GLN A 127 -8.09 4.15 -11.58
C GLN A 127 -8.46 2.68 -11.70
N TRP A 128 -9.78 2.40 -11.74
CA TRP A 128 -10.28 1.02 -11.77
C TRP A 128 -10.19 0.39 -13.16
N ASP A 129 -10.48 1.18 -14.19
CA ASP A 129 -10.44 0.72 -15.57
C ASP A 129 -10.19 1.89 -16.56
N ASP A 130 -10.32 1.61 -17.85
CA ASP A 130 -10.11 2.55 -18.96
C ASP A 130 -11.40 3.26 -19.44
N SER A 131 -12.52 3.06 -18.72
CA SER A 131 -13.78 3.75 -19.02
C SER A 131 -13.76 5.21 -18.58
N GLU A 132 -14.85 5.94 -18.89
CA GLU A 132 -15.02 7.32 -18.45
C GLU A 132 -14.79 7.45 -16.94
N ASN A 133 -14.14 8.54 -16.54
CA ASN A 133 -13.74 8.82 -15.15
C ASN A 133 -12.94 7.67 -14.49
N ALA A 134 -12.18 6.89 -15.29
CA ALA A 134 -11.35 5.78 -14.82
C ALA A 134 -12.14 4.69 -14.07
N GLY A 135 -13.45 4.54 -14.30
CA GLY A 135 -14.34 3.65 -13.53
C GLY A 135 -14.52 4.05 -12.06
N PHE A 136 -14.02 5.23 -11.67
CA PHE A 136 -14.13 5.74 -10.29
C PHE A 136 -15.57 6.21 -9.98
N THR A 137 -16.16 7.02 -10.85
CA THR A 137 -17.50 7.64 -10.71
C THR A 137 -18.24 7.70 -12.03
N THR A 138 -19.56 7.73 -11.97
CA THR A 138 -20.43 8.08 -13.11
C THR A 138 -20.71 9.59 -13.20
N GLY A 139 -20.37 10.36 -12.16
CA GLY A 139 -20.50 11.79 -12.09
C GLY A 139 -19.19 12.53 -12.42
N LYS A 140 -19.07 13.77 -11.95
CA LYS A 140 -17.84 14.57 -12.10
C LYS A 140 -16.90 14.28 -10.92
N PRO A 141 -15.69 13.72 -11.13
CA PRO A 141 -14.74 13.47 -10.06
C PRO A 141 -14.43 14.73 -9.25
N TRP A 142 -14.35 14.62 -7.93
CA TRP A 142 -14.04 15.71 -7.01
C TRP A 142 -12.62 16.27 -7.18
N PHE A 143 -11.71 15.46 -7.75
CA PHE A 143 -10.32 15.80 -8.01
C PHE A 143 -9.90 15.34 -9.40
N ARG A 144 -8.83 15.89 -9.93
CA ARG A 144 -8.28 15.49 -11.23
C ARG A 144 -7.93 14.01 -11.28
N LEU A 145 -8.23 13.36 -12.38
CA LEU A 145 -7.74 12.01 -12.67
C LEU A 145 -6.29 12.06 -13.15
N SER A 146 -5.61 10.93 -13.11
CA SER A 146 -4.33 10.77 -13.79
C SER A 146 -4.54 10.80 -15.30
N ASP A 147 -3.71 11.53 -16.05
CA ASP A 147 -3.76 11.57 -17.51
C ASP A 147 -3.49 10.20 -18.16
N ARG A 148 -2.92 9.27 -17.39
CA ARG A 148 -2.55 7.93 -17.85
C ARG A 148 -3.51 6.81 -17.44
N TYR A 149 -4.70 7.14 -16.94
CA TYR A 149 -5.63 6.11 -16.45
C TYR A 149 -6.06 5.12 -17.55
N GLN A 150 -6.07 5.54 -18.80
CA GLN A 150 -6.37 4.67 -19.93
C GLN A 150 -5.29 3.60 -20.16
N GLU A 151 -4.05 3.84 -19.74
CA GLU A 151 -2.92 2.93 -19.89
C GLU A 151 -2.61 2.17 -18.59
N ILE A 152 -2.74 2.86 -17.45
CA ILE A 152 -2.39 2.37 -16.12
C ILE A 152 -3.65 2.39 -15.25
N ASN A 153 -4.22 1.22 -15.01
CA ASN A 153 -5.41 1.02 -14.18
C ASN A 153 -5.47 -0.40 -13.64
N VAL A 154 -6.37 -0.64 -12.68
CA VAL A 154 -6.53 -1.94 -12.00
C VAL A 154 -6.89 -3.05 -12.99
N LYS A 155 -7.84 -2.81 -13.92
CA LYS A 155 -8.27 -3.80 -14.92
C LYS A 155 -7.07 -4.32 -15.73
N LYS A 156 -6.26 -3.40 -16.27
CA LYS A 156 -5.06 -3.77 -17.03
C LYS A 156 -3.97 -4.43 -16.20
N ALA A 157 -3.87 -4.03 -14.93
CA ALA A 157 -2.93 -4.68 -14.01
C ALA A 157 -3.35 -6.14 -13.71
N LEU A 158 -4.65 -6.42 -13.60
CA LEU A 158 -5.17 -7.78 -13.41
C LEU A 158 -5.03 -8.69 -14.65
N GLU A 159 -4.93 -8.10 -15.84
CA GLU A 159 -4.73 -8.83 -17.11
C GLU A 159 -3.26 -9.26 -17.34
N LYS A 160 -2.31 -8.69 -16.58
CA LYS A 160 -0.86 -8.92 -16.78
C LYS A 160 -0.22 -9.56 -15.54
N ASN A 161 0.20 -10.81 -15.66
CA ASN A 161 0.82 -11.58 -14.57
C ASN A 161 2.16 -11.01 -14.06
N ASP A 162 2.77 -10.07 -14.77
CA ASP A 162 4.00 -9.35 -14.38
C ASP A 162 3.73 -7.92 -13.92
N SER A 163 2.49 -7.58 -13.63
CA SER A 163 2.09 -6.27 -13.15
C SER A 163 2.49 -6.03 -11.68
N VAL A 164 2.47 -4.76 -11.29
CA VAL A 164 2.68 -4.35 -9.90
C VAL A 164 1.68 -5.02 -8.96
N PHE A 165 0.43 -5.25 -9.39
CA PHE A 165 -0.58 -5.95 -8.59
C PHE A 165 -0.12 -7.36 -8.21
N TYR A 166 0.32 -8.17 -9.17
CA TYR A 166 0.76 -9.53 -8.90
C TYR A 166 2.09 -9.56 -8.14
N TYR A 167 2.98 -8.61 -8.37
CA TYR A 167 4.21 -8.50 -7.59
C TYR A 167 3.92 -8.24 -6.10
N TYR A 168 3.00 -7.31 -5.79
CA TYR A 168 2.55 -7.10 -4.40
C TYR A 168 1.82 -8.31 -3.83
N LYS A 169 0.97 -8.96 -4.61
CA LYS A 169 0.29 -10.19 -4.18
C LYS A 169 1.28 -11.29 -3.81
N ASP A 170 2.33 -11.50 -4.62
CA ASP A 170 3.38 -12.47 -4.34
C ASP A 170 4.17 -12.11 -3.07
N LEU A 171 4.48 -10.82 -2.86
CA LEU A 171 5.13 -10.35 -1.62
C LEU A 171 4.25 -10.57 -0.39
N ILE A 172 2.94 -10.34 -0.49
CA ILE A 172 1.97 -10.58 0.58
C ILE A 172 1.90 -12.07 0.90
N CYS A 173 1.82 -12.92 -0.13
CA CYS A 173 1.83 -14.37 0.02
C CYS A 173 3.10 -14.86 0.74
N LEU A 174 4.27 -14.43 0.29
CA LEU A 174 5.54 -14.73 0.95
C LEU A 174 5.55 -14.30 2.44
N ARG A 175 5.01 -13.10 2.73
CA ARG A 175 4.92 -12.62 4.11
C ARG A 175 4.05 -13.51 4.99
N HIS A 176 2.95 -14.06 4.45
CA HIS A 176 2.06 -14.94 5.18
C HIS A 176 2.62 -16.36 5.34
N GLU A 177 3.34 -16.85 4.34
CA GLU A 177 3.84 -18.23 4.30
C GLU A 177 5.18 -18.39 5.05
N GLU A 178 6.01 -17.35 5.09
CA GLU A 178 7.39 -17.42 5.59
C GLU A 178 7.55 -16.68 6.92
N GLU A 179 7.52 -17.45 8.02
CA GLU A 179 7.67 -16.93 9.39
C GLU A 179 8.96 -16.11 9.56
N LEU A 180 10.01 -16.43 8.81
CA LEU A 180 11.28 -15.69 8.81
C LEU A 180 11.08 -14.21 8.51
N LEU A 181 10.13 -13.84 7.64
CA LEU A 181 9.89 -12.45 7.25
C LEU A 181 9.22 -11.63 8.35
N THR A 182 8.56 -12.29 9.30
CA THR A 182 7.86 -11.64 10.41
C THR A 182 8.60 -11.75 11.74
N GLU A 183 9.16 -12.91 12.06
CA GLU A 183 9.78 -13.21 13.36
C GLU A 183 11.32 -13.26 13.33
N GLY A 184 11.96 -13.39 12.15
CA GLY A 184 13.41 -13.45 12.04
C GLY A 184 14.11 -12.16 12.47
N ASP A 185 15.34 -12.27 12.93
CA ASP A 185 16.20 -11.13 13.24
C ASP A 185 16.48 -10.28 12.00
N TYR A 186 16.51 -8.97 12.20
CA TYR A 186 16.83 -8.00 11.16
C TYR A 186 18.24 -7.46 11.30
N GLN A 187 19.01 -7.45 10.22
CA GLN A 187 20.33 -6.83 10.18
C GLN A 187 20.46 -5.99 8.89
N LEU A 188 20.58 -4.68 9.05
CA LEU A 188 20.88 -3.77 7.93
C LEU A 188 22.29 -4.03 7.41
N LEU A 189 22.45 -4.04 6.10
CA LEU A 189 23.74 -4.14 5.40
C LEU A 189 24.01 -2.83 4.68
N LEU A 190 25.29 -2.49 4.48
CA LEU A 190 25.72 -1.29 3.76
C LEU A 190 25.01 0.00 4.22
N PRO A 191 25.00 0.33 5.53
CA PRO A 191 24.19 1.43 6.05
C PRO A 191 24.57 2.82 5.48
N GLU A 192 25.77 2.97 4.92
CA GLU A 192 26.27 4.23 4.33
C GLU A 192 26.10 4.27 2.80
N ASP A 193 25.53 3.23 2.19
CA ASP A 193 25.30 3.19 0.75
C ASP A 193 23.99 3.93 0.40
N GLU A 194 24.09 4.97 -0.41
CA GLU A 194 22.96 5.81 -0.78
C GLU A 194 22.07 5.21 -1.89
N LYS A 195 22.56 4.18 -2.59
CA LYS A 195 21.88 3.56 -3.72
C LYS A 195 21.36 2.16 -3.42
N ILE A 196 22.08 1.39 -2.59
CA ILE A 196 21.72 0.02 -2.25
C ILE A 196 21.04 0.00 -0.88
N PHE A 197 19.81 -0.48 -0.83
CA PHE A 197 19.15 -0.90 0.40
C PHE A 197 19.21 -2.41 0.50
N ALA A 198 19.95 -2.92 1.49
CA ALA A 198 20.11 -4.36 1.69
C ALA A 198 20.03 -4.74 3.16
N TYR A 199 19.42 -5.89 3.46
CA TYR A 199 19.32 -6.41 4.81
C TYR A 199 19.20 -7.94 4.84
N LEU A 200 19.49 -8.52 6.00
CA LEU A 200 19.26 -9.94 6.30
C LEU A 200 18.02 -10.11 7.16
N ARG A 201 17.33 -11.23 6.92
CA ARG A 201 16.40 -11.85 7.86
C ARG A 201 16.98 -13.18 8.27
N THR A 202 17.11 -13.42 9.58
CA THR A 202 17.83 -14.59 10.11
C THR A 202 16.99 -15.28 11.17
N SER A 203 16.96 -16.62 11.09
CA SER A 203 16.50 -17.52 12.16
C SER A 203 17.56 -18.59 12.44
N ASP A 204 17.34 -19.44 13.42
CA ASP A 204 18.21 -20.58 13.70
C ASP A 204 18.37 -21.52 12.50
N LYS A 205 17.33 -21.62 11.65
CA LYS A 205 17.24 -22.59 10.55
C LYS A 205 17.71 -22.03 9.21
N GLU A 206 17.49 -20.75 8.96
CA GLU A 206 17.71 -20.17 7.64
C GLU A 206 18.05 -18.68 7.69
N GLN A 207 18.62 -18.20 6.61
CA GLN A 207 18.94 -16.79 6.42
C GLN A 207 18.62 -16.36 4.98
N TRP A 208 17.92 -15.25 4.85
CA TRP A 208 17.59 -14.65 3.58
C TRP A 208 18.20 -13.26 3.49
N ILE A 209 18.57 -12.87 2.28
CA ILE A 209 19.00 -11.52 1.96
C ILE A 209 17.98 -10.84 1.07
N VAL A 210 17.68 -9.59 1.39
CA VAL A 210 16.91 -8.68 0.53
C VAL A 210 17.86 -7.62 0.02
N VAL A 211 17.81 -7.33 -1.27
CA VAL A 211 18.64 -6.31 -1.92
C VAL A 211 17.79 -5.51 -2.88
N ALA A 212 17.90 -4.19 -2.81
CA ALA A 212 17.25 -3.27 -3.74
C ALA A 212 18.20 -2.14 -4.15
N ASN A 213 18.31 -1.90 -5.44
CA ASN A 213 18.89 -0.69 -6.00
C ASN A 213 17.80 0.39 -6.08
N LEU A 214 17.94 1.47 -5.32
CA LEU A 214 16.98 2.57 -5.27
C LEU A 214 17.30 3.70 -6.26
N SER A 215 18.21 3.44 -7.22
CA SER A 215 18.66 4.44 -8.17
C SER A 215 18.40 4.02 -9.64
N GLU A 216 18.55 4.98 -10.55
CA GLU A 216 18.49 4.77 -12.00
C GLU A 216 19.80 4.27 -12.61
N ASP A 217 20.84 4.12 -11.77
CA ASP A 217 22.14 3.65 -12.22
C ASP A 217 22.28 2.12 -12.09
N THR A 218 23.22 1.55 -12.83
CA THR A 218 23.71 0.20 -12.56
C THR A 218 24.71 0.26 -11.41
N VAL A 219 24.52 -0.57 -10.37
CA VAL A 219 25.31 -0.51 -9.13
C VAL A 219 25.98 -1.85 -8.86
N SER A 220 27.27 -1.79 -8.46
CA SER A 220 28.05 -2.99 -8.12
C SER A 220 27.56 -3.65 -6.83
N THR A 221 27.54 -4.98 -6.83
CA THR A 221 27.23 -5.79 -5.63
C THR A 221 28.47 -6.24 -4.86
N GLU A 222 29.66 -5.67 -5.13
CA GLU A 222 30.91 -6.08 -4.50
C GLU A 222 30.85 -6.12 -2.97
N GLY A 223 30.21 -5.15 -2.34
CA GLY A 223 29.97 -5.11 -0.88
C GLY A 223 29.11 -6.25 -0.32
N LEU A 224 28.40 -6.98 -1.18
CA LEU A 224 27.50 -8.09 -0.82
C LEU A 224 28.08 -9.47 -1.18
N VAL A 225 29.24 -9.55 -1.84
CA VAL A 225 29.82 -10.83 -2.32
C VAL A 225 30.03 -11.85 -1.20
N LYS A 226 30.30 -11.42 0.03
CA LYS A 226 30.43 -12.32 1.20
C LYS A 226 29.15 -13.10 1.54
N TYR A 227 27.99 -12.66 1.05
CA TYR A 227 26.69 -13.32 1.26
C TYR A 227 26.32 -14.23 0.06
N VAL A 228 27.22 -14.43 -0.89
CA VAL A 228 26.99 -15.34 -2.01
C VAL A 228 26.84 -16.76 -1.49
N SER A 229 25.74 -17.40 -1.87
CA SER A 229 25.47 -18.81 -1.63
C SER A 229 25.57 -19.59 -2.94
N ASP A 230 25.99 -20.84 -2.87
CA ASP A 230 25.92 -21.78 -4.01
C ASP A 230 24.45 -22.15 -4.31
N LYS A 231 23.54 -21.92 -3.36
CA LYS A 231 22.11 -22.09 -3.53
C LYS A 231 21.54 -20.87 -4.29
N LYS A 232 21.00 -21.11 -5.45
CA LYS A 232 20.31 -20.09 -6.26
C LYS A 232 18.82 -20.10 -5.95
N ASP A 233 18.45 -19.85 -4.70
CA ASP A 233 17.06 -19.88 -4.25
C ASP A 233 16.51 -18.44 -4.17
N ILE A 234 16.23 -17.86 -5.35
CA ILE A 234 15.53 -16.57 -5.47
C ILE A 234 14.07 -16.78 -5.11
N LYS A 235 13.60 -16.09 -4.10
CA LYS A 235 12.19 -16.14 -3.64
C LYS A 235 11.30 -15.22 -4.45
N ILE A 236 11.80 -14.01 -4.73
CA ILE A 236 11.13 -13.04 -5.57
C ILE A 236 12.17 -12.08 -6.18
N ALA A 237 11.93 -11.62 -7.41
CA ALA A 237 12.71 -10.60 -8.08
C ALA A 237 11.83 -9.85 -9.09
N ASN A 238 12.01 -8.53 -9.22
CA ASN A 238 11.31 -7.75 -10.24
C ASN A 238 11.91 -7.95 -11.64
N TYR A 239 13.17 -8.40 -11.74
CA TYR A 239 13.79 -8.88 -12.97
C TYR A 239 13.87 -10.41 -12.91
N LYS A 240 13.04 -11.11 -13.69
CA LYS A 240 12.86 -12.58 -13.62
C LYS A 240 14.08 -13.40 -14.00
N ASP A 241 15.05 -12.81 -14.70
CA ASP A 241 16.31 -13.44 -15.11
C ASP A 241 17.42 -13.33 -14.05
N ARG A 242 17.14 -12.72 -12.90
CA ARG A 242 18.08 -12.65 -11.77
C ARG A 242 18.40 -14.04 -11.23
N THR A 243 19.69 -14.37 -11.12
CA THR A 243 20.15 -15.70 -10.68
C THR A 243 20.97 -15.68 -9.38
N GLY A 244 21.17 -14.52 -8.78
CA GLY A 244 21.95 -14.38 -7.54
C GLY A 244 22.61 -13.03 -7.36
N ILE A 245 23.49 -12.91 -6.36
CA ILE A 245 24.11 -11.64 -5.96
C ILE A 245 25.28 -11.20 -6.86
N LYS A 246 25.97 -12.12 -7.54
CA LYS A 246 27.24 -11.85 -8.24
C LYS A 246 27.18 -10.86 -9.40
N ALA A 247 26.01 -10.65 -9.99
CA ALA A 247 25.84 -9.68 -11.06
C ALA A 247 25.48 -8.31 -10.50
N ASP A 248 25.95 -7.24 -11.14
CA ASP A 248 25.57 -5.87 -10.80
C ASP A 248 24.05 -5.71 -10.81
N LEU A 249 23.55 -4.79 -9.99
CA LEU A 249 22.13 -4.44 -9.92
C LEU A 249 21.80 -3.47 -11.04
N ARG A 250 20.81 -3.82 -11.85
CA ARG A 250 20.21 -2.91 -12.83
C ARG A 250 19.45 -1.77 -12.15
N PRO A 251 19.10 -0.69 -12.85
CA PRO A 251 18.25 0.35 -12.32
C PRO A 251 16.98 -0.21 -11.64
N TYR A 252 16.74 0.21 -10.40
CA TYR A 252 15.56 -0.19 -9.61
C TYR A 252 15.39 -1.71 -9.46
N GLU A 253 16.46 -2.49 -9.60
CA GLU A 253 16.40 -3.94 -9.40
C GLU A 253 16.28 -4.29 -7.93
N ALA A 254 15.31 -5.15 -7.60
CA ALA A 254 15.13 -5.67 -6.26
C ALA A 254 14.88 -7.18 -6.30
N PHE A 255 15.47 -7.89 -5.33
CA PHE A 255 15.24 -9.33 -5.16
C PHE A 255 15.39 -9.75 -3.70
N MET A 256 14.83 -10.90 -3.40
CA MET A 256 14.99 -11.62 -2.14
C MET A 256 15.44 -13.04 -2.44
N MET A 257 16.45 -13.52 -1.73
CA MET A 257 16.94 -14.88 -1.88
C MET A 257 17.36 -15.51 -0.56
N ARG A 258 17.20 -16.83 -0.48
CA ARG A 258 17.72 -17.63 0.61
C ARG A 258 19.22 -17.88 0.40
N ILE A 259 20.01 -17.67 1.44
CA ILE A 259 21.47 -17.83 1.42
C ILE A 259 21.96 -18.95 2.36
N ARG A 260 21.14 -19.34 3.35
CA ARG A 260 21.39 -20.47 4.24
C ARG A 260 20.11 -21.22 4.53
#